data_2dc93eab94bbcde03fe119853fa10c15
#
_entry.id   2dc93eab94bbcde03fe119853fa10c15
#
_cell.length_a   1.000
_cell.length_b   1.000
_cell.length_c   1.000
_cell.angle_alpha   90.00
_cell.angle_beta   90.00
_cell.angle_gamma   90.00
#
_symmetry.space_group_name_H-M   'P 1'
#
loop_
_entity.id
_entity.type
_entity.pdbx_description
1 polymer ?
#
loop_
_entity_poly.entity_id
_entity_poly.type
_entity_poly.pdbx_seq_one_letter_code
_entity_poly.pdbx_strand_id
1 'polypeptide(L)'
;MRHTFQAEQWLPYPIELVFAFFANPENLPRLMPAWQKARIEEAAFAPPPPRPDGMASQMPCGVFAGAGTKMTISFRPFPFSPVRVPWDAEITEFRWNEGFCDTQLRGPFAYWLHCHRLMPETRDGKPGTLLRDEVEYEMHLGALGEIGGRLFAPLQFRSIFNYRHKRTAELLPL
;
A
#
# COMPACT_ATOMS: atom_id res chain seq x y z
N MET A 1 -17.06 -14.54 -1.73
CA MET A 1 -16.67 -14.62 -0.29
C MET A 1 -15.45 -13.76 -0.08
N ARG A 2 -15.41 -12.96 1.02
CA ARG A 2 -14.25 -12.14 1.34
C ARG A 2 -13.14 -12.95 1.97
N HIS A 3 -11.93 -12.67 1.58
CA HIS A 3 -10.69 -13.23 2.09
C HIS A 3 -9.86 -12.13 2.73
N THR A 4 -8.97 -12.50 3.63
CA THR A 4 -8.03 -11.58 4.26
C THR A 4 -6.59 -12.03 4.06
N PHE A 5 -5.70 -11.07 3.92
CA PHE A 5 -4.25 -11.29 3.89
C PHE A 5 -3.60 -10.23 4.77
N GLN A 6 -2.60 -10.63 5.53
CA GLN A 6 -1.81 -9.71 6.37
C GLN A 6 -0.32 -9.92 6.13
N ALA A 7 0.42 -8.82 6.17
CA ALA A 7 1.87 -8.82 6.16
C ALA A 7 2.39 -7.78 7.15
N GLU A 8 3.51 -8.07 7.79
CA GLU A 8 4.14 -7.16 8.76
C GLU A 8 5.61 -6.95 8.44
N GLN A 9 6.05 -5.73 8.62
CA GLN A 9 7.45 -5.37 8.53
C GLN A 9 7.83 -4.43 9.68
N TRP A 10 8.83 -4.80 10.46
CA TRP A 10 9.45 -3.88 11.40
C TRP A 10 10.58 -3.11 10.70
N LEU A 11 10.62 -1.80 10.92
CA LEU A 11 11.57 -0.87 10.32
C LEU A 11 12.26 -0.08 11.43
N PRO A 12 13.61 -0.01 11.47
CA PRO A 12 14.36 0.68 12.51
C PRO A 12 14.39 2.21 12.28
N TYR A 13 13.21 2.79 12.04
CA TYR A 13 13.03 4.20 11.72
C TYR A 13 11.86 4.80 12.50
N PRO A 14 11.91 6.13 12.79
CA PRO A 14 10.80 6.85 13.41
C PRO A 14 9.51 6.72 12.58
N ILE A 15 8.39 6.69 13.26
CA ILE A 15 7.07 6.50 12.63
C ILE A 15 6.75 7.59 11.61
N GLU A 16 7.20 8.81 11.86
CA GLU A 16 7.01 9.97 10.98
C GLU A 16 7.68 9.74 9.62
N LEU A 17 8.89 9.16 9.62
CA LEU A 17 9.62 8.86 8.39
C LEU A 17 8.95 7.72 7.62
N VAL A 18 8.58 6.66 8.32
CA VAL A 18 7.90 5.51 7.71
C VAL A 18 6.55 5.94 7.13
N PHE A 19 5.77 6.69 7.90
CA PHE A 19 4.47 7.19 7.45
C PHE A 19 4.62 8.09 6.22
N ALA A 20 5.54 9.05 6.24
CA ALA A 20 5.79 9.96 5.13
C ALA A 20 6.18 9.22 3.85
N PHE A 21 6.95 8.14 3.98
CA PHE A 21 7.35 7.31 2.84
C PHE A 21 6.15 6.59 2.20
N PHE A 22 5.29 5.96 3.00
CA PHE A 22 4.13 5.21 2.48
C PHE A 22 2.99 6.12 2.03
N ALA A 23 2.77 7.25 2.69
CA ALA A 23 1.73 8.22 2.34
C ALA A 23 2.09 9.07 1.10
N ASN A 24 3.33 9.00 0.61
CA ASN A 24 3.73 9.60 -0.66
C ASN A 24 3.40 8.65 -1.82
N PRO A 25 2.41 8.97 -2.67
CA PRO A 25 1.96 8.10 -3.76
C PRO A 25 3.05 7.83 -4.82
N GLU A 26 4.05 8.71 -4.96
CA GLU A 26 5.16 8.51 -5.91
C GLU A 26 6.00 7.27 -5.60
N ASN A 27 5.97 6.80 -4.36
CA ASN A 27 6.68 5.59 -3.96
C ASN A 27 5.94 4.30 -4.35
N LEU A 28 4.63 4.35 -4.61
CA LEU A 28 3.83 3.17 -4.92
C LEU A 28 4.38 2.36 -6.10
N PRO A 29 4.68 2.92 -7.29
CA PRO A 29 5.25 2.14 -8.38
C PRO A 29 6.63 1.55 -8.07
N ARG A 30 7.40 2.19 -7.18
CA ARG A 30 8.74 1.73 -6.76
C ARG A 30 8.67 0.52 -5.82
N LEU A 31 7.55 0.35 -5.12
CA LEU A 31 7.26 -0.76 -4.21
C LEU A 31 6.60 -1.95 -4.90
N MET A 32 6.20 -1.82 -6.14
CA MET A 32 5.67 -2.92 -6.95
C MET A 32 6.79 -3.68 -7.67
N PRO A 33 6.67 -5.01 -7.89
CA PRO A 33 7.66 -5.77 -8.63
C PRO A 33 8.02 -5.13 -9.97
N ALA A 34 9.32 -4.99 -10.26
CA ALA A 34 9.80 -4.28 -11.46
C ALA A 34 9.24 -4.82 -12.78
N TRP A 35 8.93 -6.14 -12.84
CA TRP A 35 8.32 -6.76 -14.02
C TRP A 35 6.88 -6.31 -14.27
N GLN A 36 6.17 -5.85 -13.23
CA GLN A 36 4.81 -5.30 -13.37
C GLN A 36 4.80 -3.97 -14.11
N LYS A 37 5.95 -3.27 -14.14
CA LYS A 37 6.08 -1.96 -14.79
C LYS A 37 4.93 -1.02 -14.40
N ALA A 38 4.64 -0.99 -13.10
CA ALA A 38 3.59 -0.17 -12.53
C ALA A 38 3.88 1.31 -12.74
N ARG A 39 2.84 2.09 -12.98
CA ARG A 39 2.91 3.54 -13.10
C ARG A 39 1.56 4.18 -12.74
N ILE A 40 1.63 5.40 -12.26
CA ILE A 40 0.47 6.25 -12.06
C ILE A 40 0.19 6.92 -13.40
N GLU A 41 -1.00 6.69 -13.95
CA GLU A 41 -1.45 7.30 -15.21
C GLU A 41 -2.12 8.65 -14.94
N GLU A 42 -2.94 8.71 -13.89
CA GLU A 42 -3.66 9.91 -13.47
C GLU A 42 -3.76 9.94 -11.94
N ALA A 43 -3.79 11.15 -11.38
CA ALA A 43 -4.05 11.35 -9.95
C ALA A 43 -4.81 12.65 -9.71
N ALA A 44 -5.88 12.57 -8.92
CA ALA A 44 -6.61 13.71 -8.37
C ALA A 44 -6.38 13.72 -6.85
N PHE A 45 -5.48 14.58 -6.39
CA PHE A 45 -5.09 14.65 -4.99
C PHE A 45 -6.11 15.41 -4.15
N ALA A 46 -6.52 14.81 -3.03
CA ALA A 46 -7.15 15.49 -1.93
C ALA A 46 -6.09 15.83 -0.87
N PRO A 47 -6.13 17.02 -0.26
CA PRO A 47 -5.20 17.36 0.80
C PRO A 47 -5.46 16.49 2.03
N PRO A 48 -4.40 16.13 2.77
CA PRO A 48 -4.58 15.47 4.07
C PRO A 48 -5.22 16.44 5.08
N PRO A 49 -5.80 15.92 6.18
CA PRO A 49 -6.29 16.77 7.25
C PRO A 49 -5.16 17.63 7.84
N PRO A 50 -5.47 18.75 8.52
CA PRO A 50 -4.48 19.54 9.24
C PRO A 50 -3.61 18.66 10.12
N ARG A 51 -2.31 18.93 10.16
CA ARG A 51 -1.40 18.20 11.05
C ARG A 51 -1.69 18.55 12.49
N PRO A 52 -1.67 17.56 13.41
CA PRO A 52 -1.73 17.83 14.84
C PRO A 52 -0.60 18.75 15.30
N ASP A 53 -0.86 19.55 16.34
CA ASP A 53 0.13 20.46 16.93
C ASP A 53 1.39 19.70 17.37
N GLY A 54 2.56 20.27 17.10
CA GLY A 54 3.87 19.69 17.42
C GLY A 54 4.39 18.65 16.41
N MET A 55 3.58 18.16 15.49
CA MET A 55 4.00 17.17 14.49
C MET A 55 4.76 17.79 13.31
N ALA A 56 4.52 19.06 13.01
CA ALA A 56 5.05 19.71 11.80
C ALA A 56 6.58 19.75 11.72
N SER A 57 7.30 19.80 12.85
CA SER A 57 8.75 19.83 12.91
C SER A 57 9.42 18.46 12.75
N GLN A 58 8.67 17.38 12.87
CA GLN A 58 9.20 16.01 12.88
C GLN A 58 9.01 15.28 11.55
N MET A 59 8.06 15.75 10.71
CA MET A 59 7.75 15.08 9.46
C MET A 59 8.62 15.61 8.30
N PRO A 60 9.13 14.70 7.45
CA PRO A 60 9.80 15.10 6.21
C PRO A 60 8.87 15.91 5.31
N CYS A 61 9.47 16.83 4.54
CA CYS A 61 8.72 17.49 3.45
C CYS A 61 8.36 16.46 2.38
N GLY A 62 7.13 16.51 1.88
CA GLY A 62 6.69 15.56 0.85
C GLY A 62 5.25 15.80 0.44
N VAL A 63 4.84 15.09 -0.61
CA VAL A 63 3.45 15.03 -1.06
C VAL A 63 2.74 13.95 -0.23
N PHE A 64 1.60 14.32 0.35
CA PHE A 64 0.76 13.39 1.10
C PHE A 64 -0.61 13.31 0.43
N ALA A 65 -1.00 12.10 0.08
CA ALA A 65 -2.30 11.84 -0.49
C ALA A 65 -3.32 11.60 0.64
N GLY A 66 -4.18 12.59 0.90
CA GLY A 66 -5.22 12.51 1.91
C GLY A 66 -6.42 11.67 1.48
N ALA A 67 -7.37 11.45 2.41
CA ALA A 67 -8.64 10.78 2.09
C ALA A 67 -9.40 11.54 1.00
N GLY A 68 -9.98 10.82 0.05
CA GLY A 68 -10.59 11.36 -1.17
C GLY A 68 -9.64 11.47 -2.36
N THR A 69 -8.32 11.21 -2.19
CA THR A 69 -7.39 11.10 -3.32
C THR A 69 -7.78 9.93 -4.19
N LYS A 70 -7.89 10.17 -5.49
CA LYS A 70 -8.15 9.14 -6.51
C LYS A 70 -6.98 9.02 -7.45
N MET A 71 -6.61 7.78 -7.79
CA MET A 71 -5.49 7.49 -8.68
C MET A 71 -5.85 6.36 -9.64
N THR A 72 -5.47 6.53 -10.90
CA THR A 72 -5.45 5.44 -11.88
C THR A 72 -4.03 4.94 -12.00
N ILE A 73 -3.84 3.68 -11.63
CA ILE A 73 -2.57 2.96 -11.72
C ILE A 73 -2.72 1.93 -12.82
N SER A 74 -1.68 1.70 -13.61
CA SER A 74 -1.65 0.59 -14.54
C SER A 74 -0.44 -0.30 -14.29
N PHE A 75 -0.61 -1.60 -14.45
CA PHE A 75 0.46 -2.58 -14.27
C PHE A 75 0.28 -3.80 -15.18
N ARG A 76 1.33 -4.58 -15.35
CA ARG A 76 1.27 -5.88 -16.03
C ARG A 76 0.84 -6.96 -15.04
N PRO A 77 -0.16 -7.80 -15.33
CA PRO A 77 -0.66 -8.81 -14.40
C PRO A 77 0.29 -9.99 -14.22
N PHE A 78 1.17 -10.25 -15.20
CA PHE A 78 2.21 -11.30 -15.14
C PHE A 78 3.41 -10.90 -16.03
N PRO A 79 4.60 -11.51 -15.82
CA PRO A 79 5.78 -11.25 -16.65
C PRO A 79 5.48 -11.43 -18.15
N PHE A 80 6.03 -10.54 -18.97
CA PHE A 80 5.87 -10.53 -20.44
C PHE A 80 4.45 -10.25 -20.95
N SER A 81 3.47 -9.97 -20.09
CA SER A 81 2.14 -9.58 -20.53
C SER A 81 2.21 -8.36 -21.45
N PRO A 82 1.64 -8.42 -22.68
CA PRO A 82 1.51 -7.24 -23.53
C PRO A 82 0.40 -6.29 -23.03
N VAL A 83 -0.54 -6.82 -22.25
CA VAL A 83 -1.70 -6.09 -21.74
C VAL A 83 -1.36 -5.48 -20.39
N ARG A 84 -1.85 -4.26 -20.16
CA ARG A 84 -1.82 -3.58 -18.87
C ARG A 84 -3.22 -3.61 -18.26
N VAL A 85 -3.28 -3.85 -16.97
CA VAL A 85 -4.53 -3.81 -16.20
C VAL A 85 -4.62 -2.44 -15.54
N PRO A 86 -5.70 -1.68 -15.75
CA PRO A 86 -5.96 -0.47 -14.99
C PRO A 86 -6.47 -0.82 -13.60
N TRP A 87 -6.10 0.03 -12.63
CA TRP A 87 -6.56 -0.04 -11.26
C TRP A 87 -6.89 1.38 -10.81
N ASP A 88 -8.17 1.66 -10.63
CA ASP A 88 -8.61 2.93 -10.06
C ASP A 88 -8.78 2.74 -8.56
N ALA A 89 -8.03 3.50 -7.80
CA ALA A 89 -8.01 3.45 -6.34
C ALA A 89 -8.45 4.79 -5.73
N GLU A 90 -9.05 4.72 -4.54
CA GLU A 90 -9.39 5.87 -3.72
C GLU A 90 -8.90 5.66 -2.29
N ILE A 91 -8.21 6.66 -1.74
CA ILE A 91 -7.87 6.67 -0.32
C ILE A 91 -9.13 7.01 0.47
N THR A 92 -9.57 6.10 1.31
CA THR A 92 -10.83 6.23 2.08
C THR A 92 -10.62 6.64 3.53
N GLU A 93 -9.45 6.36 4.09
CA GLU A 93 -9.07 6.71 5.45
C GLU A 93 -7.65 7.30 5.46
N PHE A 94 -7.40 8.30 6.30
CA PHE A 94 -6.08 8.86 6.50
C PHE A 94 -5.96 9.39 7.94
N ARG A 95 -4.98 8.89 8.68
CA ARG A 95 -4.64 9.33 10.03
C ARG A 95 -3.13 9.49 10.15
N TRP A 96 -2.71 10.69 10.50
CA TRP A 96 -1.29 11.02 10.66
C TRP A 96 -0.59 10.03 11.59
N ASN A 97 0.52 9.46 11.13
CA ASN A 97 1.37 8.49 11.85
C ASN A 97 0.68 7.21 12.36
N GLU A 98 -0.60 7.02 12.04
CA GLU A 98 -1.35 5.80 12.40
C GLU A 98 -1.60 4.91 11.19
N GLY A 99 -1.89 5.51 10.02
CA GLY A 99 -2.13 4.75 8.82
C GLY A 99 -3.09 5.41 7.85
N PHE A 100 -3.36 4.68 6.77
CA PHE A 100 -4.35 5.04 5.76
C PHE A 100 -4.89 3.78 5.09
N CYS A 101 -6.06 3.87 4.46
CA CYS A 101 -6.66 2.78 3.70
C CYS A 101 -7.01 3.25 2.29
N ASP A 102 -6.88 2.34 1.35
CA ASP A 102 -7.36 2.51 -0.02
C ASP A 102 -8.34 1.41 -0.43
N THR A 103 -9.29 1.78 -1.27
CA THR A 103 -10.22 0.86 -1.91
C THR A 103 -10.06 0.90 -3.42
N GLN A 104 -10.44 -0.19 -4.08
CA GLN A 104 -10.50 -0.26 -5.53
C GLN A 104 -11.88 0.22 -6.00
N LEU A 105 -11.91 1.22 -6.88
CA LEU A 105 -13.12 1.65 -7.59
C LEU A 105 -13.33 0.83 -8.87
N ARG A 106 -12.23 0.50 -9.57
CA ARG A 106 -12.20 -0.36 -10.75
C ARG A 106 -10.88 -1.13 -10.79
N GLY A 107 -10.93 -2.43 -11.06
CA GLY A 107 -9.73 -3.25 -11.13
C GLY A 107 -10.02 -4.75 -11.15
N PRO A 108 -9.03 -5.58 -10.84
CA PRO A 108 -9.12 -7.03 -11.00
C PRO A 108 -9.95 -7.75 -9.93
N PHE A 109 -10.32 -7.07 -8.83
CA PHE A 109 -11.08 -7.67 -7.73
C PHE A 109 -12.54 -7.23 -7.75
N ALA A 110 -13.44 -8.07 -7.23
CA ALA A 110 -14.82 -7.69 -6.97
C ALA A 110 -14.95 -6.80 -5.74
N TYR A 111 -14.02 -6.98 -4.79
CA TYR A 111 -13.86 -6.13 -3.61
C TYR A 111 -12.37 -6.05 -3.25
N TRP A 112 -11.94 -4.87 -2.83
CA TRP A 112 -10.60 -4.61 -2.33
C TRP A 112 -10.62 -3.49 -1.31
N LEU A 113 -10.04 -3.75 -0.15
CA LEU A 113 -9.71 -2.76 0.86
C LEU A 113 -8.30 -3.09 1.36
N HIS A 114 -7.39 -2.12 1.30
CA HIS A 114 -6.03 -2.27 1.80
C HIS A 114 -5.73 -1.18 2.82
N CYS A 115 -5.34 -1.57 4.00
CA CYS A 115 -4.99 -0.66 5.08
C CYS A 115 -3.53 -0.82 5.48
N HIS A 116 -2.83 0.30 5.57
CA HIS A 116 -1.54 0.42 6.22
C HIS A 116 -1.76 0.87 7.66
N ARG A 117 -1.31 0.09 8.62
CA ARG A 117 -1.33 0.45 10.04
C ARG A 117 0.10 0.57 10.55
N LEU A 118 0.41 1.68 11.21
CA LEU A 118 1.73 1.96 11.75
C LEU A 118 1.65 2.06 13.27
N MET A 119 2.61 1.43 13.93
CA MET A 119 2.70 1.41 15.41
C MET A 119 4.15 1.56 15.83
N PRO A 120 4.47 2.39 16.85
CA PRO A 120 5.80 2.38 17.45
C PRO A 120 6.08 1.01 18.06
N GLU A 121 7.24 0.44 17.78
CA GLU A 121 7.66 -0.84 18.35
C GLU A 121 9.16 -0.87 18.59
N THR A 122 9.57 -1.33 19.77
CA THR A 122 10.98 -1.53 20.11
C THR A 122 11.34 -3.01 19.95
N ARG A 123 12.39 -3.30 19.15
CA ARG A 123 12.95 -4.66 18.99
C ARG A 123 14.42 -4.65 19.37
N ASP A 124 14.83 -5.59 20.19
CA ASP A 124 16.21 -5.72 20.68
C ASP A 124 16.81 -4.39 21.21
N GLY A 125 15.99 -3.63 21.96
CA GLY A 125 16.35 -2.33 22.53
C GLY A 125 16.43 -1.18 21.52
N LYS A 126 16.11 -1.41 20.25
CA LYS A 126 16.10 -0.38 19.20
C LYS A 126 14.67 0.08 18.92
N PRO A 127 14.39 1.39 19.06
CA PRO A 127 13.09 1.94 18.69
C PRO A 127 12.92 1.88 17.17
N GLY A 128 11.69 1.66 16.73
CA GLY A 128 11.34 1.58 15.32
C GLY A 128 9.82 1.62 15.13
N THR A 129 9.40 1.25 13.94
CA THR A 129 8.00 1.23 13.54
C THR A 129 7.61 -0.15 13.02
N LEU A 130 6.56 -0.71 13.54
CA LEU A 130 5.88 -1.86 12.93
C LEU A 130 4.87 -1.33 11.92
N LEU A 131 5.08 -1.68 10.66
CA LEU A 131 4.10 -1.53 9.58
C LEU A 131 3.33 -2.84 9.44
N ARG A 132 2.00 -2.76 9.50
CA ARG A 132 1.10 -3.86 9.20
C ARG A 132 0.26 -3.50 7.98
N ASP A 133 0.33 -4.33 6.97
CA ASP A 133 -0.53 -4.28 5.78
C ASP A 133 -1.69 -5.26 5.98
N GLU A 134 -2.91 -4.77 5.87
CA GLU A 134 -4.15 -5.55 6.00
C GLU A 134 -4.93 -5.44 4.70
N VAL A 135 -5.13 -6.56 4.01
CA VAL A 135 -5.84 -6.62 2.74
C VAL A 135 -7.09 -7.47 2.89
N GLU A 136 -8.25 -6.88 2.61
CA GLU A 136 -9.50 -7.61 2.39
C GLU A 136 -9.81 -7.62 0.90
N TYR A 137 -10.14 -8.79 0.35
CA TYR A 137 -10.40 -8.90 -1.08
C TYR A 137 -11.46 -9.96 -1.40
N GLU A 138 -12.09 -9.78 -2.56
CA GLU A 138 -12.99 -10.75 -3.16
C GLU A 138 -12.70 -10.86 -4.66
N MET A 139 -12.65 -12.08 -5.18
CA MET A 139 -12.39 -12.32 -6.59
C MET A 139 -13.68 -12.24 -7.40
N HIS A 140 -13.58 -11.81 -8.67
CA HIS A 140 -14.66 -12.01 -9.63
C HIS A 140 -14.85 -13.51 -9.94
N LEU A 141 -15.92 -13.86 -10.63
CA LEU A 141 -16.22 -15.21 -11.15
C LEU A 141 -16.79 -16.24 -10.15
N GLY A 142 -17.44 -15.79 -9.08
CA GLY A 142 -18.19 -16.70 -8.18
C GLY A 142 -17.33 -17.87 -7.66
N ALA A 143 -17.79 -19.11 -7.80
CA ALA A 143 -17.13 -20.29 -7.28
C ALA A 143 -15.72 -20.53 -7.85
N LEU A 144 -15.49 -20.24 -9.15
CA LEU A 144 -14.14 -20.33 -9.76
C LEU A 144 -13.20 -19.27 -9.22
N GLY A 145 -13.70 -18.06 -9.04
CA GLY A 145 -12.94 -16.97 -8.41
C GLY A 145 -12.63 -17.28 -6.94
N GLU A 146 -13.51 -17.94 -6.24
CA GLU A 146 -13.30 -18.34 -4.84
C GLU A 146 -12.17 -19.36 -4.70
N ILE A 147 -12.10 -20.36 -5.58
CA ILE A 147 -10.98 -21.31 -5.61
C ILE A 147 -9.66 -20.58 -5.91
N GLY A 148 -9.64 -19.70 -6.90
CA GLY A 148 -8.47 -18.89 -7.24
C GLY A 148 -8.05 -17.96 -6.10
N GLY A 149 -9.01 -17.27 -5.48
CA GLY A 149 -8.77 -16.37 -4.35
C GLY A 149 -8.25 -17.10 -3.11
N ARG A 150 -8.70 -18.33 -2.88
CA ARG A 150 -8.29 -19.13 -1.72
C ARG A 150 -6.91 -19.79 -1.89
N LEU A 151 -6.58 -20.25 -3.09
CA LEU A 151 -5.38 -21.04 -3.33
C LEU A 151 -4.21 -20.22 -3.90
N PHE A 152 -4.48 -19.31 -4.85
CA PHE A 152 -3.42 -18.62 -5.59
C PHE A 152 -3.17 -17.19 -5.11
N ALA A 153 -4.21 -16.44 -4.72
CA ALA A 153 -4.02 -15.05 -4.31
C ALA A 153 -3.10 -14.90 -3.09
N PRO A 154 -3.17 -15.74 -2.04
CA PRO A 154 -2.25 -15.63 -0.90
C PRO A 154 -0.78 -15.87 -1.29
N LEU A 155 -0.51 -16.77 -2.23
CA LEU A 155 0.85 -17.03 -2.72
C LEU A 155 1.39 -15.83 -3.50
N GLN A 156 0.54 -15.25 -4.34
CA GLN A 156 0.89 -14.06 -5.11
C GLN A 156 1.11 -12.85 -4.19
N PHE A 157 0.24 -12.63 -3.21
CA PHE A 157 0.41 -11.56 -2.22
C PHE A 157 1.68 -11.73 -1.42
N ARG A 158 1.99 -12.93 -0.92
CA ARG A 158 3.26 -13.18 -0.23
C ARG A 158 4.46 -12.78 -1.09
N SER A 159 4.46 -13.14 -2.36
CA SER A 159 5.54 -12.76 -3.28
C SER A 159 5.65 -11.24 -3.47
N ILE A 160 4.51 -10.57 -3.67
CA ILE A 160 4.45 -9.11 -3.85
C ILE A 160 4.89 -8.39 -2.57
N PHE A 161 4.38 -8.79 -1.40
CA PHE A 161 4.71 -8.15 -0.13
C PHE A 161 6.15 -8.44 0.31
N ASN A 162 6.70 -9.63 0.04
CA ASN A 162 8.12 -9.88 0.25
C ASN A 162 9.01 -8.97 -0.61
N TYR A 163 8.65 -8.76 -1.87
CA TYR A 163 9.34 -7.79 -2.72
C TYR A 163 9.22 -6.37 -2.17
N ARG A 164 8.00 -5.97 -1.77
CA ARG A 164 7.71 -4.65 -1.19
C ARG A 164 8.55 -4.42 0.07
N HIS A 165 8.61 -5.38 0.99
CA HIS A 165 9.41 -5.28 2.21
C HIS A 165 10.90 -5.07 1.92
N LYS A 166 11.44 -5.83 0.97
CA LYS A 166 12.83 -5.65 0.54
C LYS A 166 13.06 -4.26 -0.03
N ARG A 167 12.18 -3.81 -0.94
CA ARG A 167 12.29 -2.47 -1.54
C ARG A 167 12.11 -1.35 -0.53
N THR A 168 11.23 -1.51 0.44
CA THR A 168 11.08 -0.53 1.52
C THR A 168 12.38 -0.38 2.31
N ALA A 169 13.02 -1.49 2.70
CA ALA A 169 14.29 -1.45 3.41
C ALA A 169 15.44 -0.83 2.59
N GLU A 170 15.39 -0.94 1.26
CA GLU A 170 16.37 -0.32 0.35
C GLU A 170 16.12 1.19 0.12
N LEU A 171 14.87 1.63 0.12
CA LEU A 171 14.46 2.97 -0.28
C LEU A 171 14.27 3.94 0.89
N LEU A 172 13.91 3.42 2.06
CA LEU A 172 13.60 4.25 3.23
C LEU A 172 14.82 4.98 3.82
N PRO A 173 16.06 4.47 3.75
CA PRO A 173 17.25 5.19 4.23
C PRO A 173 17.64 6.44 3.44
N LEU A 174 17.01 6.69 2.30
CA LEU A 174 17.24 7.85 1.42
C LEU A 174 16.32 9.02 1.81
#